data_8c1b44b99ec396d2702a3925d3d5e83c
#
_entry.id   8c1b44b99ec396d2702a3925d3d5e83c
#
_cell.length_a   1.000
_cell.length_b   1.000
_cell.length_c   1.000
_cell.angle_alpha   90.00
_cell.angle_beta   90.00
_cell.angle_gamma   90.00
#
_symmetry.space_group_name_H-M   'P 1'
#
loop_
_entity.id
_entity.type
_entity.pdbx_description
1 polymer ?
#
loop_
_entity_poly.entity_id
_entity_poly.type
_entity_poly.pdbx_seq_one_letter_code
_entity_poly.pdbx_strand_id
1 'polypeptide(L)'
;PSQTAGLRTRFKQIKHRESRMIKLHGFSASNYYNVPKLALLEKGIEFTEVLSYTGVGPKYKPEYLDKSPLGKVPALETPDGYISESRAILDYIERAHPTPPLLPESPFGAAKVQELAQFIELYFELAARRMIPNLLGGTDPDPAVLQEFATNISKATVALEKPSSFESFAYGDQFTV
;
A
#
# COMPACT_ATOMS: atom_id res chain seq x y z
N PRO A 1 -29.95 37.86 11.55
CA PRO A 1 -29.85 36.53 12.15
C PRO A 1 -29.56 35.39 11.13
N SER A 2 -29.71 35.61 9.81
CA SER A 2 -29.62 34.53 8.79
C SER A 2 -28.20 34.19 8.33
N GLN A 3 -27.30 35.17 8.31
CA GLN A 3 -25.92 34.92 7.82
C GLN A 3 -25.07 34.10 8.79
N THR A 4 -25.21 34.25 10.08
CA THR A 4 -24.49 33.51 11.12
C THR A 4 -24.92 32.05 11.22
N ALA A 5 -26.20 31.76 10.94
CA ALA A 5 -26.70 30.38 10.90
C ALA A 5 -26.13 29.60 9.69
N GLY A 6 -26.09 30.26 8.53
CA GLY A 6 -25.49 29.68 7.31
C GLY A 6 -23.99 29.36 7.46
N LEU A 7 -23.23 30.27 8.09
CA LEU A 7 -21.80 30.04 8.38
C LEU A 7 -21.59 28.85 9.34
N ARG A 8 -22.37 28.76 10.43
CA ARG A 8 -22.29 27.65 11.38
C ARG A 8 -22.61 26.29 10.73
N THR A 9 -23.61 26.26 9.85
CA THR A 9 -23.96 25.03 9.09
C THR A 9 -22.85 24.65 8.13
N ARG A 10 -22.26 25.60 7.42
CA ARG A 10 -21.12 25.35 6.51
C ARG A 10 -19.88 24.90 7.26
N PHE A 11 -19.57 25.47 8.42
CA PHE A 11 -18.46 25.00 9.29
C PHE A 11 -18.70 23.60 9.84
N LYS A 12 -19.93 23.24 10.22
CA LYS A 12 -20.29 21.88 10.62
C LYS A 12 -20.13 20.87 9.47
N GLN A 13 -20.56 21.25 8.27
CA GLN A 13 -20.39 20.39 7.08
C GLN A 13 -18.92 20.20 6.70
N ILE A 14 -18.10 21.26 6.77
CA ILE A 14 -16.65 21.18 6.52
C ILE A 14 -15.99 20.27 7.56
N LYS A 15 -16.24 20.47 8.85
CA LYS A 15 -15.71 19.58 9.91
C LYS A 15 -16.18 18.14 9.76
N HIS A 16 -17.42 17.91 9.34
CA HIS A 16 -17.96 16.57 9.12
C HIS A 16 -17.38 15.91 7.87
N ARG A 17 -17.03 16.68 6.84
CA ARG A 17 -16.30 16.22 5.65
C ARG A 17 -14.85 15.91 5.97
N GLU A 18 -14.17 16.76 6.74
CA GLU A 18 -12.79 16.52 7.19
C GLU A 18 -12.67 15.27 8.09
N SER A 19 -13.67 15.03 8.97
CA SER A 19 -13.71 13.85 9.84
C SER A 19 -14.03 12.54 9.10
N ARG A 20 -14.49 12.60 7.85
CA ARG A 20 -14.77 11.46 6.97
C ARG A 20 -13.69 11.22 5.93
N MET A 21 -12.71 12.10 5.84
CA MET A 21 -11.69 12.05 4.81
C MET A 21 -10.64 11.00 5.16
N ILE A 22 -10.44 10.08 4.24
CA ILE A 22 -9.36 9.09 4.29
C ILE A 22 -8.02 9.82 4.14
N LYS A 23 -7.03 9.47 4.98
CA LYS A 23 -5.67 9.96 4.82
C LYS A 23 -4.70 8.78 4.69
N LEU A 24 -3.83 8.87 3.72
CA LEU A 24 -2.79 7.87 3.49
C LEU A 24 -1.45 8.44 3.94
N HIS A 25 -0.88 7.84 4.97
CA HIS A 25 0.39 8.22 5.57
C HIS A 25 1.53 7.45 4.93
N GLY A 26 2.55 8.16 4.48
CA GLY A 26 3.75 7.57 3.90
C GLY A 26 4.49 8.51 2.96
N PHE A 27 5.22 7.95 2.00
CA PHE A 27 5.99 8.71 1.01
C PHE A 27 6.15 7.91 -0.29
N SER A 28 6.28 8.62 -1.41
CA SER A 28 6.21 8.08 -2.77
C SER A 28 7.35 7.11 -3.16
N ALA A 29 8.49 7.13 -2.47
CA ALA A 29 9.57 6.17 -2.73
C ALA A 29 9.32 4.79 -2.08
N SER A 30 8.24 4.63 -1.29
CA SER A 30 7.87 3.34 -0.70
C SER A 30 6.94 2.57 -1.63
N ASN A 31 7.38 1.40 -2.08
CA ASN A 31 6.52 0.47 -2.85
C ASN A 31 5.25 0.13 -2.08
N TYR A 32 5.36 -0.19 -0.80
CA TYR A 32 4.23 -0.51 0.07
C TYR A 32 3.23 0.64 0.23
N TYR A 33 3.69 1.88 0.18
CA TYR A 33 2.81 3.05 0.17
C TYR A 33 2.08 3.21 -1.16
N ASN A 34 2.76 2.96 -2.26
CA ASN A 34 2.19 3.14 -3.60
C ASN A 34 1.09 2.12 -3.90
N VAL A 35 1.13 0.92 -3.34
CA VAL A 35 0.11 -0.11 -3.56
C VAL A 35 -1.29 0.35 -3.15
N PRO A 36 -1.58 0.72 -1.90
CA PRO A 36 -2.90 1.25 -1.54
C PRO A 36 -3.20 2.61 -2.17
N LYS A 37 -2.19 3.44 -2.47
CA LYS A 37 -2.38 4.69 -3.21
C LYS A 37 -2.98 4.43 -4.59
N LEU A 38 -2.45 3.46 -5.34
CA LEU A 38 -2.99 3.08 -6.63
C LEU A 38 -4.43 2.58 -6.50
N ALA A 39 -4.74 1.74 -5.51
CA ALA A 39 -6.10 1.27 -5.28
C ALA A 39 -7.10 2.42 -5.00
N LEU A 40 -6.71 3.39 -4.19
CA LEU A 40 -7.53 4.59 -3.93
C LEU A 40 -7.78 5.39 -5.21
N LEU A 41 -6.74 5.57 -6.04
CA LEU A 41 -6.84 6.30 -7.31
C LEU A 41 -7.72 5.55 -8.32
N GLU A 42 -7.52 4.25 -8.51
CA GLU A 42 -8.32 3.42 -9.43
C GLU A 42 -9.81 3.40 -9.06
N LYS A 43 -10.11 3.39 -7.76
CA LYS A 43 -11.49 3.49 -7.27
C LYS A 43 -12.05 4.91 -7.26
N GLY A 44 -11.28 5.92 -7.62
CA GLY A 44 -11.72 7.33 -7.57
C GLY A 44 -12.04 7.83 -6.17
N ILE A 45 -11.42 7.25 -5.14
CA ILE A 45 -11.65 7.63 -3.74
C ILE A 45 -10.84 8.89 -3.42
N GLU A 46 -11.52 9.94 -2.93
CA GLU A 46 -10.83 11.14 -2.44
C GLU A 46 -10.07 10.83 -1.14
N PHE A 47 -8.79 11.16 -1.10
CA PHE A 47 -7.94 11.00 0.10
C PHE A 47 -6.90 12.11 0.19
N THR A 48 -6.33 12.27 1.38
CA THR A 48 -5.22 13.21 1.63
C THR A 48 -3.92 12.42 1.83
N GLU A 49 -2.88 12.78 1.10
CA GLU A 49 -1.54 12.25 1.34
C GLU A 49 -0.89 12.99 2.51
N VAL A 50 -0.42 12.23 3.51
CA VAL A 50 0.28 12.77 4.68
C VAL A 50 1.70 12.25 4.69
N LEU A 51 2.66 13.13 4.45
CA LEU A 51 4.07 12.77 4.44
C LEU A 51 4.50 12.23 5.82
N SER A 52 4.88 10.95 5.84
CA SER A 52 5.32 10.25 7.04
C SER A 52 6.50 9.35 6.70
N TYR A 53 7.48 9.28 7.60
CA TYR A 53 8.69 8.49 7.38
C TYR A 53 8.73 7.32 8.36
N THR A 54 9.36 6.22 7.92
CA THR A 54 9.59 5.03 8.73
C THR A 54 10.52 5.31 9.91
N GLY A 55 10.40 4.52 10.98
CA GLY A 55 11.01 4.70 12.29
C GLY A 55 12.53 4.66 12.39
N VAL A 56 13.25 5.13 11.35
CA VAL A 56 14.71 5.21 11.36
C VAL A 56 15.14 6.59 10.90
N GLY A 57 15.95 7.25 11.74
CA GLY A 57 16.55 8.54 11.39
C GLY A 57 15.82 9.78 11.95
N PRO A 58 16.35 10.99 11.69
CA PRO A 58 15.92 12.23 12.36
C PRO A 58 14.52 12.73 11.96
N LYS A 59 13.91 12.15 10.94
CA LYS A 59 12.55 12.51 10.48
C LYS A 59 11.45 11.64 11.10
N TYR A 60 11.83 10.65 11.89
CA TYR A 60 10.89 9.80 12.60
C TYR A 60 10.22 10.56 13.74
N LYS A 61 8.92 10.35 13.86
CA LYS A 61 8.09 10.91 14.94
C LYS A 61 7.50 9.77 15.75
N PRO A 62 7.79 9.68 17.07
CA PRO A 62 7.31 8.60 17.93
C PRO A 62 5.78 8.43 17.92
N GLU A 63 5.04 9.55 17.80
CA GLU A 63 3.57 9.53 17.69
C GLU A 63 3.03 8.83 16.43
N TYR A 64 3.89 8.50 15.47
CA TYR A 64 3.51 7.68 14.33
C TYR A 64 3.24 6.22 14.71
N LEU A 65 3.77 5.75 15.84
CA LEU A 65 3.49 4.40 16.37
C LEU A 65 2.02 4.21 16.72
N ASP A 66 1.29 5.27 17.05
CA ASP A 66 -0.16 5.22 17.27
C ASP A 66 -0.91 4.87 15.98
N LYS A 67 -0.32 5.17 14.82
CA LYS A 67 -0.89 4.90 13.49
C LYS A 67 -0.39 3.59 12.88
N SER A 68 0.85 3.25 13.13
CA SER A 68 1.52 2.05 12.66
C SER A 68 2.41 1.51 13.77
N PRO A 69 2.00 0.44 14.47
CA PRO A 69 2.72 -0.08 15.63
C PRO A 69 4.17 -0.51 15.33
N LEU A 70 4.46 -0.89 14.11
CA LEU A 70 5.82 -1.21 13.66
C LEU A 70 6.60 0.01 13.13
N GLY A 71 6.00 1.22 13.16
CA GLY A 71 6.60 2.44 12.64
C GLY A 71 6.87 2.42 11.13
N LYS A 72 6.20 1.52 10.40
CA LYS A 72 6.34 1.38 8.95
C LYS A 72 5.25 2.14 8.19
N VAL A 73 5.53 2.45 6.93
CA VAL A 73 4.54 3.00 6.00
C VAL A 73 4.11 1.92 5.01
N PRO A 74 2.84 1.98 4.55
CA PRO A 74 1.81 2.96 4.79
C PRO A 74 1.03 2.77 6.11
N ALA A 75 0.28 3.81 6.50
CA ALA A 75 -0.86 3.68 7.38
C ALA A 75 -2.05 4.45 6.79
N LEU A 76 -3.24 3.85 6.84
CA LEU A 76 -4.49 4.46 6.42
C LEU A 76 -5.22 4.99 7.64
N GLU A 77 -5.54 6.29 7.64
CA GLU A 77 -6.40 6.91 8.64
C GLU A 77 -7.83 6.97 8.09
N THR A 78 -8.75 6.38 8.83
CA THR A 78 -10.18 6.33 8.51
C THR A 78 -10.98 6.94 9.65
N PRO A 79 -12.28 7.22 9.47
CA PRO A 79 -13.15 7.66 10.57
C PRO A 79 -13.19 6.70 11.77
N ASP A 80 -12.90 5.40 11.55
CA ASP A 80 -12.96 4.36 12.57
C ASP A 80 -11.61 4.09 13.25
N GLY A 81 -10.51 4.66 12.72
CA GLY A 81 -9.16 4.50 13.25
C GLY A 81 -8.09 4.28 12.18
N TYR A 82 -6.97 3.70 12.60
CA TYR A 82 -5.82 3.46 11.73
C TYR A 82 -5.70 2.01 11.33
N ILE A 83 -5.28 1.79 10.07
CA ILE A 83 -4.95 0.47 9.53
C ILE A 83 -3.53 0.55 9.00
N SER A 84 -2.65 -0.33 9.43
CA SER A 84 -1.31 -0.53 8.85
C SER A 84 -1.27 -1.82 8.02
N GLU A 85 -0.16 -2.05 7.32
CA GLU A 85 0.06 -3.14 6.35
C GLU A 85 -0.73 -2.96 5.04
N SER A 86 -0.02 -2.91 3.92
CA SER A 86 -0.60 -2.62 2.60
C SER A 86 -1.73 -3.56 2.22
N ARG A 87 -1.59 -4.86 2.53
CA ARG A 87 -2.62 -5.87 2.25
C ARG A 87 -3.89 -5.69 3.07
N ALA A 88 -3.76 -5.35 4.35
CA ALA A 88 -4.91 -5.05 5.20
C ALA A 88 -5.63 -3.78 4.73
N ILE A 89 -4.87 -2.78 4.30
CA ILE A 89 -5.42 -1.55 3.73
C ILE A 89 -6.17 -1.84 2.42
N LEU A 90 -5.63 -2.68 1.54
CA LEU A 90 -6.32 -3.09 0.30
C LEU A 90 -7.62 -3.83 0.59
N ASP A 91 -7.62 -4.79 1.52
CA ASP A 91 -8.84 -5.52 1.91
C ASP A 91 -9.92 -4.57 2.46
N TYR A 92 -9.51 -3.60 3.28
CA TYR A 92 -10.42 -2.56 3.76
C TYR A 92 -10.99 -1.72 2.62
N ILE A 93 -10.14 -1.21 1.72
CA ILE A 93 -10.57 -0.39 0.58
C ILE A 93 -11.54 -1.17 -0.30
N GLU A 94 -11.26 -2.44 -0.62
CA GLU A 94 -12.11 -3.28 -1.47
C GLU A 94 -13.48 -3.51 -0.85
N ARG A 95 -13.54 -3.80 0.46
CA ARG A 95 -14.80 -4.03 1.18
C ARG A 95 -15.61 -2.76 1.42
N ALA A 96 -14.93 -1.66 1.77
CA ALA A 96 -15.60 -0.38 2.03
C ALA A 96 -16.08 0.30 0.75
N HIS A 97 -15.41 0.05 -0.37
CA HIS A 97 -15.68 0.64 -1.68
C HIS A 97 -15.63 -0.43 -2.77
N PRO A 98 -16.65 -1.30 -2.89
CA PRO A 98 -16.59 -2.46 -3.78
C PRO A 98 -16.61 -2.12 -5.28
N THR A 99 -16.87 -0.87 -5.67
CA THR A 99 -16.97 -0.45 -7.07
C THR A 99 -16.01 0.69 -7.40
N PRO A 100 -15.22 0.61 -8.49
CA PRO A 100 -15.01 -0.58 -9.32
C PRO A 100 -14.25 -1.68 -8.53
N PRO A 101 -14.49 -2.98 -8.83
CA PRO A 101 -13.78 -4.06 -8.16
C PRO A 101 -12.32 -4.10 -8.63
N LEU A 102 -11.40 -4.37 -7.71
CA LEU A 102 -9.97 -4.58 -7.97
C LEU A 102 -9.57 -6.06 -7.80
N LEU A 103 -10.54 -6.91 -7.52
CA LEU A 103 -10.39 -8.37 -7.48
C LEU A 103 -11.46 -9.00 -8.37
N PRO A 104 -11.16 -10.15 -9.01
CA PRO A 104 -12.16 -10.93 -9.73
C PRO A 104 -13.33 -11.33 -8.82
N GLU A 105 -14.54 -11.39 -9.38
CA GLU A 105 -15.74 -11.80 -8.64
C GLU A 105 -15.66 -13.26 -8.14
N SER A 106 -15.00 -14.14 -8.90
CA SER A 106 -14.87 -15.53 -8.50
C SER A 106 -13.90 -15.67 -7.32
N PRO A 107 -14.25 -16.43 -6.27
CA PRO A 107 -13.35 -16.67 -5.15
C PRO A 107 -12.00 -17.26 -5.55
N PHE A 108 -11.97 -18.13 -6.54
CA PHE A 108 -10.74 -18.72 -7.06
C PHE A 108 -9.90 -17.66 -7.79
N GLY A 109 -10.50 -16.82 -8.64
CA GLY A 109 -9.80 -15.73 -9.31
C GLY A 109 -9.22 -14.72 -8.33
N ALA A 110 -10.01 -14.31 -7.34
CA ALA A 110 -9.52 -13.43 -6.28
C ALA A 110 -8.34 -14.04 -5.51
N ALA A 111 -8.39 -15.34 -5.20
CA ALA A 111 -7.30 -16.05 -4.56
C ALA A 111 -6.04 -16.10 -5.44
N LYS A 112 -6.18 -16.27 -6.76
CA LYS A 112 -5.05 -16.28 -7.70
C LYS A 112 -4.36 -14.91 -7.80
N VAL A 113 -5.12 -13.81 -7.78
CA VAL A 113 -4.56 -12.46 -7.71
C VAL A 113 -3.78 -12.28 -6.42
N GLN A 114 -4.32 -12.70 -5.28
CA GLN A 114 -3.62 -12.63 -3.99
C GLN A 114 -2.36 -13.52 -3.95
N GLU A 115 -2.41 -14.71 -4.56
CA GLU A 115 -1.26 -15.59 -4.68
C GLU A 115 -0.12 -14.92 -5.47
N LEU A 116 -0.45 -14.35 -6.65
CA LEU A 116 0.51 -13.64 -7.49
C LEU A 116 1.14 -12.45 -6.75
N ALA A 117 0.31 -11.66 -6.09
CA ALA A 117 0.77 -10.52 -5.33
C ALA A 117 1.67 -10.92 -4.15
N GLN A 118 1.37 -12.03 -3.46
CA GLN A 118 2.25 -12.56 -2.41
C GLN A 118 3.56 -13.11 -2.97
N PHE A 119 3.57 -13.71 -4.15
CA PHE A 119 4.81 -14.10 -4.81
C PHE A 119 5.72 -12.90 -5.03
N ILE A 120 5.18 -11.81 -5.56
CA ILE A 120 5.96 -10.59 -5.79
C ILE A 120 6.47 -10.04 -4.44
N GLU A 121 5.60 -9.93 -3.45
CA GLU A 121 5.93 -9.32 -2.17
C GLU A 121 6.97 -10.12 -1.38
N LEU A 122 6.78 -11.45 -1.25
CA LEU A 122 7.62 -12.29 -0.41
C LEU A 122 8.92 -12.73 -1.08
N TYR A 123 8.90 -12.96 -2.38
CA TYR A 123 10.04 -13.58 -3.08
C TYR A 123 10.85 -12.62 -3.95
N PHE A 124 10.26 -11.49 -4.37
CA PHE A 124 10.99 -10.43 -5.08
C PHE A 124 11.28 -9.24 -4.17
N GLU A 125 10.24 -8.59 -3.68
CA GLU A 125 10.39 -7.34 -2.96
C GLU A 125 11.15 -7.55 -1.65
N LEU A 126 10.77 -8.54 -0.85
CA LEU A 126 11.44 -8.81 0.42
C LEU A 126 12.91 -9.24 0.22
N ALA A 127 13.21 -10.02 -0.83
CA ALA A 127 14.57 -10.37 -1.18
C ALA A 127 15.37 -9.12 -1.61
N ALA A 128 14.80 -8.29 -2.50
CA ALA A 128 15.45 -7.07 -2.96
C ALA A 128 15.67 -6.05 -1.83
N ARG A 129 14.76 -5.97 -0.88
CA ARG A 129 14.85 -5.07 0.28
C ARG A 129 16.10 -5.31 1.13
N ARG A 130 16.59 -6.53 1.19
CA ARG A 130 17.85 -6.86 1.90
C ARG A 130 19.08 -6.18 1.28
N MET A 131 19.00 -5.80 0.01
CA MET A 131 20.07 -5.12 -0.73
C MET A 131 20.04 -3.60 -0.59
N ILE A 132 18.90 -3.03 -0.18
CA ILE A 132 18.72 -1.57 -0.09
C ILE A 132 19.76 -0.88 0.79
N PRO A 133 20.11 -1.37 2.00
CA PRO A 133 21.13 -0.72 2.85
C PRO A 133 22.47 -0.58 2.15
N ASN A 134 22.89 -1.60 1.40
CA ASN A 134 24.14 -1.57 0.65
C ASN A 134 24.06 -0.58 -0.52
N LEU A 135 22.95 -0.62 -1.28
CA LEU A 135 22.73 0.30 -2.40
C LEU A 135 22.74 1.77 -1.95
N LEU A 136 22.03 2.09 -0.85
CA LEU A 136 21.99 3.45 -0.32
C LEU A 136 23.28 3.88 0.39
N GLY A 137 23.98 2.92 0.98
CA GLY A 137 25.26 3.14 1.65
C GLY A 137 26.49 3.16 0.71
N GLY A 138 26.29 2.80 -0.57
CA GLY A 138 27.39 2.71 -1.55
C GLY A 138 28.40 1.61 -1.19
N THR A 139 27.97 0.53 -0.54
CA THR A 139 28.82 -0.59 -0.11
C THR A 139 28.42 -1.86 -0.86
N ASP A 140 29.38 -2.73 -1.10
CA ASP A 140 29.09 -4.05 -1.65
C ASP A 140 28.37 -4.92 -0.60
N PRO A 141 27.37 -5.71 -1.01
CA PRO A 141 26.73 -6.68 -0.13
C PRO A 141 27.67 -7.85 0.18
N ASP A 142 27.42 -8.51 1.32
CA ASP A 142 28.08 -9.79 1.61
C ASP A 142 27.85 -10.78 0.46
N PRO A 143 28.90 -11.44 -0.06
CA PRO A 143 28.77 -12.40 -1.16
C PRO A 143 27.75 -13.52 -0.90
N ALA A 144 27.60 -13.99 0.32
CA ALA A 144 26.61 -15.00 0.67
C ALA A 144 25.18 -14.46 0.56
N VAL A 145 24.96 -13.22 0.98
CA VAL A 145 23.66 -12.53 0.84
C VAL A 145 23.32 -12.30 -0.62
N LEU A 146 24.30 -11.87 -1.42
CA LEU A 146 24.14 -11.69 -2.86
C LEU A 146 23.79 -13.01 -3.58
N GLN A 147 24.45 -14.11 -3.22
CA GLN A 147 24.18 -15.44 -3.78
C GLN A 147 22.76 -15.93 -3.40
N GLU A 148 22.37 -15.74 -2.14
CA GLU A 148 21.01 -16.09 -1.68
C GLU A 148 19.96 -15.27 -2.44
N PHE A 149 20.16 -13.96 -2.58
CA PHE A 149 19.31 -13.07 -3.38
C PHE A 149 19.16 -13.56 -4.81
N ALA A 150 20.27 -13.80 -5.51
CA ALA A 150 20.26 -14.25 -6.91
C ALA A 150 19.50 -15.60 -7.06
N THR A 151 19.70 -16.52 -6.11
CA THR A 151 19.02 -17.81 -6.09
C THR A 151 17.51 -17.66 -5.91
N ASN A 152 17.08 -16.81 -4.96
CA ASN A 152 15.68 -16.57 -4.67
C ASN A 152 14.97 -15.87 -5.83
N ILE A 153 15.58 -14.83 -6.40
CA ILE A 153 15.04 -14.14 -7.58
C ILE A 153 14.89 -15.08 -8.77
N SER A 154 15.89 -15.90 -9.05
CA SER A 154 15.82 -16.89 -10.16
C SER A 154 14.64 -17.85 -9.98
N LYS A 155 14.47 -18.42 -8.79
CA LYS A 155 13.32 -19.30 -8.48
C LYS A 155 11.99 -18.60 -8.59
N ALA A 156 11.92 -17.37 -8.09
CA ALA A 156 10.70 -16.56 -8.11
C ALA A 156 10.29 -16.19 -9.55
N THR A 157 11.26 -15.85 -10.41
CA THR A 157 11.01 -15.57 -11.84
C THR A 157 10.37 -16.78 -12.54
N VAL A 158 10.95 -17.97 -12.37
CA VAL A 158 10.37 -19.19 -12.96
C VAL A 158 8.98 -19.50 -12.38
N ALA A 159 8.76 -19.22 -11.10
CA ALA A 159 7.45 -19.45 -10.47
C ALA A 159 6.39 -18.49 -11.00
N LEU A 160 6.73 -17.23 -11.31
CA LEU A 160 5.82 -16.23 -11.85
C LEU A 160 5.33 -16.53 -13.27
N GLU A 161 6.12 -17.22 -14.07
CA GLU A 161 5.73 -17.59 -15.44
C GLU A 161 4.51 -18.52 -15.49
N LYS A 162 4.23 -19.25 -14.41
CA LYS A 162 3.14 -20.24 -14.37
C LYS A 162 1.75 -19.63 -14.08
N PRO A 163 1.58 -18.73 -13.10
CA PRO A 163 0.25 -18.20 -12.75
C PRO A 163 -0.18 -16.98 -13.55
N SER A 164 0.72 -16.34 -14.29
CA SER A 164 0.47 -15.09 -15.01
C SER A 164 0.53 -15.27 -16.52
N SER A 165 -0.42 -14.66 -17.23
CA SER A 165 -0.39 -14.64 -18.70
C SER A 165 0.55 -13.56 -19.22
N PHE A 166 0.75 -12.46 -18.48
CA PHE A 166 1.51 -11.27 -18.87
C PHE A 166 1.14 -10.72 -20.27
N GLU A 167 -0.14 -10.87 -20.66
CA GLU A 167 -0.64 -10.26 -21.90
C GLU A 167 -0.87 -8.77 -21.72
N SER A 168 -2.10 -8.35 -21.38
CA SER A 168 -2.41 -6.94 -21.11
C SER A 168 -2.28 -6.62 -19.61
N PHE A 169 -2.60 -7.58 -18.76
CA PHE A 169 -2.49 -7.49 -17.30
C PHE A 169 -1.82 -8.74 -16.74
N ALA A 170 -1.31 -8.64 -15.51
CA ALA A 170 -0.66 -9.75 -14.82
C ALA A 170 -1.64 -10.91 -14.52
N TYR A 171 -2.94 -10.63 -14.43
CA TYR A 171 -3.99 -11.61 -14.25
C TYR A 171 -5.29 -11.15 -14.91
N GLY A 172 -5.81 -11.98 -15.84
CA GLY A 172 -7.06 -11.68 -16.55
C GLY A 172 -6.96 -10.52 -17.53
N ASP A 173 -8.08 -9.83 -17.74
CA ASP A 173 -8.29 -8.82 -18.76
C ASP A 173 -8.51 -7.40 -18.19
N GLN A 174 -8.37 -7.25 -16.89
CA GLN A 174 -8.56 -5.97 -16.19
C GLN A 174 -7.49 -5.73 -15.12
N PHE A 175 -7.36 -4.47 -14.68
CA PHE A 175 -6.47 -4.10 -13.59
C PHE A 175 -6.90 -4.75 -12.28
N THR A 176 -5.95 -5.35 -11.56
CA THR A 176 -6.14 -5.99 -10.25
C THR A 176 -5.03 -5.59 -9.28
N VAL A 177 -5.24 -5.69 -7.98
CA VAL A 177 -4.29 -5.34 -6.90
C VAL A 177 -3.98 -6.50 -6.00
#